data_97dfe9900a0eb5558c2fb31949d56e63
#
_entry.id   97dfe9900a0eb5558c2fb31949d56e63
#
_cell.length_a   1.000
_cell.length_b   1.000
_cell.length_c   1.000
_cell.angle_alpha   90.00
_cell.angle_beta   90.00
_cell.angle_gamma   90.00
#
_symmetry.space_group_name_H-M   'P 1'
#
loop_
_entity.id
_entity.type
_entity.pdbx_description
1 polymer ?
#
loop_
_entity_poly.entity_id
_entity_poly.type
_entity_poly.pdbx_seq_one_letter_code
_entity_poly.pdbx_strand_id
1 'polypeptide(L)'
;MPFIPHTEEDVRAMLAAIGVDSIAALFDEIPAELRAEGLPTIPEGMGEMGVGKLMQQRAAADGQPLCFIGAGAYEHHIPAVVWEIVTRGEFYSAYTPYQAEASQGTLQLVYEFQTMIAGLTGMDVANASLYDGASGLAEAVLMAVRANRKSKSKRILMPATVHPDY
;
A
#
# COMPACT_ATOMS: atom_id res chain seq x y z
N MET A 1 11.58 -15.51 16.03
CA MET A 1 11.15 -14.26 15.36
C MET A 1 11.78 -13.09 16.09
N PRO A 2 12.39 -12.11 15.38
CA PRO A 2 13.19 -11.06 16.04
C PRO A 2 12.37 -10.05 16.88
N PHE A 3 11.06 -10.06 16.76
CA PHE A 3 10.17 -9.13 17.48
C PHE A 3 9.34 -9.78 18.59
N ILE A 4 9.64 -11.04 18.95
CA ILE A 4 9.01 -11.73 20.07
C ILE A 4 10.10 -11.94 21.14
N PRO A 5 10.19 -11.05 22.14
CA PRO A 5 11.27 -11.07 23.11
C PRO A 5 11.05 -12.10 24.24
N HIS A 6 9.86 -12.69 24.34
CA HIS A 6 9.51 -13.59 25.44
C HIS A 6 10.06 -14.99 25.24
N THR A 7 10.63 -15.53 26.28
CA THR A 7 11.04 -16.93 26.35
C THR A 7 9.83 -17.83 26.68
N GLU A 8 9.99 -19.14 26.54
CA GLU A 8 8.93 -20.09 26.95
C GLU A 8 8.63 -20.03 28.47
N GLU A 9 9.61 -19.65 29.28
CA GLU A 9 9.41 -19.44 30.71
C GLU A 9 8.59 -18.21 31.01
N ASP A 10 8.84 -17.10 30.27
CA ASP A 10 8.03 -15.88 30.35
C ASP A 10 6.58 -16.16 29.94
N VAL A 11 6.37 -16.91 28.85
CA VAL A 11 5.03 -17.29 28.39
C VAL A 11 4.30 -18.11 29.45
N ARG A 12 4.96 -19.09 30.06
CA ARG A 12 4.37 -19.90 31.13
C ARG A 12 4.01 -19.04 32.35
N ALA A 13 4.89 -18.12 32.74
CA ALA A 13 4.63 -17.23 33.88
C ALA A 13 3.42 -16.30 33.57
N MET A 14 3.30 -15.77 32.35
CA MET A 14 2.17 -14.95 31.93
C MET A 14 0.86 -15.74 31.91
N LEU A 15 0.85 -16.95 31.36
CA LEU A 15 -0.34 -17.81 31.34
C LEU A 15 -0.80 -18.18 32.75
N ALA A 16 0.14 -18.49 33.65
CA ALA A 16 -0.16 -18.75 35.06
C ALA A 16 -0.76 -17.52 35.78
N ALA A 17 -0.24 -16.32 35.49
CA ALA A 17 -0.76 -15.08 36.05
C ALA A 17 -2.19 -14.76 35.57
N ILE A 18 -2.49 -15.11 34.30
CA ILE A 18 -3.84 -14.96 33.71
C ILE A 18 -4.79 -16.07 34.20
N GLY A 19 -4.27 -17.23 34.57
CA GLY A 19 -5.04 -18.38 35.03
C GLY A 19 -5.53 -19.28 33.89
N VAL A 20 -4.76 -19.38 32.80
CA VAL A 20 -5.06 -20.26 31.65
C VAL A 20 -3.90 -21.19 31.34
N ASP A 21 -4.20 -22.35 30.76
CA ASP A 21 -3.18 -23.40 30.53
C ASP A 21 -2.43 -23.24 29.19
N SER A 22 -2.98 -22.46 28.26
CA SER A 22 -2.37 -22.29 26.93
C SER A 22 -2.76 -20.96 26.28
N ILE A 23 -1.96 -20.55 25.30
CA ILE A 23 -2.28 -19.39 24.46
C ILE A 23 -3.59 -19.64 23.69
N ALA A 24 -3.89 -20.87 23.28
CA ALA A 24 -5.12 -21.20 22.58
C ALA A 24 -6.38 -20.92 23.44
N ALA A 25 -6.29 -21.13 24.75
CA ALA A 25 -7.38 -20.86 25.70
C ALA A 25 -7.73 -19.38 25.78
N LEU A 26 -6.83 -18.47 25.44
CA LEU A 26 -7.09 -17.02 25.39
C LEU A 26 -8.09 -16.64 24.28
N PHE A 27 -8.35 -17.53 23.34
CA PHE A 27 -9.25 -17.34 22.22
C PHE A 27 -10.53 -18.17 22.31
N ASP A 28 -10.85 -18.71 23.48
CA ASP A 28 -12.03 -19.60 23.68
C ASP A 28 -13.37 -18.89 23.43
N GLU A 29 -13.39 -17.55 23.44
CA GLU A 29 -14.54 -16.75 23.00
C GLU A 29 -14.85 -16.84 21.51
N ILE A 30 -13.86 -17.29 20.67
CA ILE A 30 -14.05 -17.49 19.25
C ILE A 30 -14.63 -18.88 19.02
N PRO A 31 -15.82 -19.03 18.42
CA PRO A 31 -16.40 -20.33 18.11
C PRO A 31 -15.43 -21.21 17.32
N ALA A 32 -15.38 -22.50 17.65
CA ALA A 32 -14.41 -23.44 17.05
C ALA A 32 -14.52 -23.52 15.52
N GLU A 33 -15.72 -23.40 14.98
CA GLU A 33 -15.98 -23.39 13.54
C GLU A 33 -15.44 -22.16 12.79
N LEU A 34 -15.13 -21.09 13.53
CA LEU A 34 -14.55 -19.85 12.98
C LEU A 34 -13.02 -19.78 13.15
N ARG A 35 -12.43 -20.74 13.86
CA ARG A 35 -10.98 -20.78 14.06
C ARG A 35 -10.30 -21.39 12.84
N ALA A 36 -9.38 -20.65 12.24
CA ALA A 36 -8.54 -21.18 11.16
C ALA A 36 -7.36 -21.96 11.74
N GLU A 37 -7.11 -23.18 11.23
CA GLU A 37 -5.96 -24.00 11.60
C GLU A 37 -4.62 -23.53 11.02
N GLY A 38 -4.57 -22.30 10.54
CA GLY A 38 -3.40 -21.69 9.90
C GLY A 38 -3.67 -21.30 8.45
N LEU A 39 -2.62 -21.09 7.71
CA LEU A 39 -2.66 -20.70 6.29
C LEU A 39 -1.97 -21.76 5.43
N PRO A 40 -2.61 -22.92 5.17
CA PRO A 40 -1.96 -24.08 4.56
C PRO A 40 -1.40 -23.82 3.14
N THR A 41 -1.91 -22.80 2.46
CA THR A 41 -1.45 -22.41 1.12
C THR A 41 -0.34 -21.36 1.13
N ILE A 42 0.01 -20.81 2.30
CA ILE A 42 1.07 -19.85 2.45
C ILE A 42 2.31 -20.58 2.98
N PRO A 43 3.45 -20.50 2.29
CA PRO A 43 4.68 -21.12 2.76
C PRO A 43 5.16 -20.43 4.05
N GLU A 44 5.91 -21.16 4.85
CA GLU A 44 6.55 -20.59 6.05
C GLU A 44 7.47 -19.41 5.69
N GLY A 45 7.62 -18.49 6.65
CA GLY A 45 8.50 -17.33 6.51
C GLY A 45 9.96 -17.74 6.31
N MET A 46 10.65 -17.00 5.46
CA MET A 46 12.07 -17.20 5.16
C MET A 46 12.91 -16.07 5.72
N GLY A 47 14.17 -16.34 6.04
CA GLY A 47 15.14 -15.29 6.37
C GLY A 47 15.46 -14.42 5.14
N GLU A 48 15.93 -13.20 5.38
CA GLU A 48 16.22 -12.17 4.34
C GLU A 48 17.07 -12.73 3.18
N MET A 49 18.18 -13.43 3.51
CA MET A 49 19.05 -14.02 2.48
C MET A 49 18.31 -15.04 1.61
N GLY A 50 17.45 -15.86 2.22
CA GLY A 50 16.64 -16.86 1.50
C GLY A 50 15.64 -16.22 0.56
N VAL A 51 14.91 -15.20 1.03
CA VAL A 51 13.95 -14.45 0.22
C VAL A 51 14.66 -13.74 -0.93
N GLY A 52 15.79 -13.05 -0.66
CA GLY A 52 16.58 -12.37 -1.67
C GLY A 52 17.02 -13.33 -2.80
N LYS A 53 17.55 -14.49 -2.42
CA LYS A 53 17.95 -15.52 -3.39
C LYS A 53 16.76 -16.03 -4.22
N LEU A 54 15.64 -16.29 -3.57
CA LEU A 54 14.41 -16.75 -4.26
C LEU A 54 13.91 -15.70 -5.26
N MET A 55 13.86 -14.43 -4.87
CA MET A 55 13.41 -13.36 -5.76
C MET A 55 14.34 -13.15 -6.95
N GLN A 56 15.66 -13.20 -6.73
CA GLN A 56 16.63 -13.15 -7.80
C GLN A 56 16.49 -14.32 -8.79
N GLN A 57 16.24 -15.52 -8.30
CA GLN A 57 16.00 -16.69 -9.14
C GLN A 57 14.74 -16.53 -10.00
N ARG A 58 13.66 -16.01 -9.41
CA ARG A 58 12.41 -15.73 -10.14
C ARG A 58 12.60 -14.65 -11.20
N ALA A 59 13.24 -13.54 -10.84
CA ALA A 59 13.56 -12.47 -11.79
C ALA A 59 14.44 -12.95 -12.96
N ALA A 60 15.43 -13.81 -12.67
CA ALA A 60 16.27 -14.41 -13.73
C ALA A 60 15.49 -15.36 -14.66
N ALA A 61 14.47 -16.06 -14.12
CA ALA A 61 13.63 -16.95 -14.91
C ALA A 61 12.71 -16.19 -15.89
N ASP A 62 12.31 -14.95 -15.55
CA ASP A 62 11.52 -14.10 -16.46
C ASP A 62 12.34 -13.59 -17.67
N GLY A 63 13.68 -13.59 -17.56
CA GLY A 63 14.56 -13.08 -18.59
C GLY A 63 14.48 -11.54 -18.75
N GLN A 64 15.00 -11.03 -19.83
CA GLN A 64 14.98 -9.61 -20.18
C GLN A 64 14.60 -9.43 -21.67
N PRO A 65 13.41 -9.85 -22.09
CA PRO A 65 12.97 -9.68 -23.47
C PRO A 65 12.67 -8.21 -23.76
N LEU A 66 12.81 -7.82 -25.04
CA LEU A 66 12.31 -6.53 -25.50
C LEU A 66 10.76 -6.53 -25.37
N CYS A 67 10.23 -5.52 -24.70
CA CYS A 67 8.80 -5.42 -24.43
C CYS A 67 8.08 -4.61 -25.52
N PHE A 68 7.16 -5.27 -26.24
CA PHE A 68 6.28 -4.64 -27.22
C PHE A 68 4.78 -4.75 -26.84
N ILE A 69 4.49 -5.12 -25.61
CA ILE A 69 3.12 -5.36 -25.13
C ILE A 69 2.30 -4.05 -25.10
N GLY A 70 2.94 -2.92 -24.78
CA GLY A 70 2.22 -1.66 -24.55
C GLY A 70 1.50 -1.70 -23.20
N ALA A 71 0.20 -1.42 -23.20
CA ALA A 71 -0.68 -1.41 -22.01
C ALA A 71 -0.15 -0.55 -20.83
N GLY A 72 0.52 0.57 -21.14
CA GLY A 72 1.10 1.48 -20.14
C GLY A 72 2.48 1.07 -19.60
N ALA A 73 3.00 -0.09 -20.00
CA ALA A 73 4.32 -0.58 -19.58
C ALA A 73 5.42 -0.05 -20.54
N TYR A 74 5.75 1.22 -20.40
CA TYR A 74 6.78 1.88 -21.21
C TYR A 74 8.03 2.14 -20.39
N GLU A 75 9.19 2.15 -21.07
CA GLU A 75 10.45 2.54 -20.45
C GLU A 75 10.44 4.03 -20.10
N HIS A 76 10.81 4.35 -18.86
CA HIS A 76 10.98 5.71 -18.39
C HIS A 76 12.36 5.86 -17.77
N HIS A 77 13.06 6.93 -18.13
CA HIS A 77 14.29 7.27 -17.43
C HIS A 77 13.95 7.82 -16.05
N ILE A 78 14.48 7.18 -15.00
CA ILE A 78 14.37 7.64 -13.62
C ILE A 78 15.75 8.15 -13.20
N PRO A 79 15.96 9.47 -13.10
CA PRO A 79 17.23 10.02 -12.66
C PRO A 79 17.63 9.51 -11.28
N ALA A 80 18.93 9.28 -11.06
CA ALA A 80 19.45 8.79 -9.77
C ALA A 80 19.08 9.72 -8.60
N VAL A 81 18.95 11.02 -8.85
CA VAL A 81 18.54 12.01 -7.83
C VAL A 81 17.16 11.73 -7.23
N VAL A 82 16.27 11.04 -7.95
CA VAL A 82 14.95 10.65 -7.42
C VAL A 82 15.12 9.75 -6.21
N TRP A 83 15.96 8.73 -6.32
CA TRP A 83 16.24 7.81 -5.20
C TRP A 83 16.96 8.51 -4.06
N GLU A 84 17.91 9.38 -4.37
CA GLU A 84 18.63 10.16 -3.37
C GLU A 84 17.69 11.03 -2.53
N ILE A 85 16.68 11.64 -3.15
CA ILE A 85 15.70 12.48 -2.46
C ILE A 85 14.68 11.65 -1.70
N VAL A 86 14.04 10.65 -2.34
CA VAL A 86 12.93 9.92 -1.71
C VAL A 86 13.36 9.00 -0.57
N THR A 87 14.63 8.63 -0.52
CA THR A 87 15.19 7.83 0.59
C THR A 87 15.65 8.67 1.78
N ARG A 88 15.50 9.99 1.73
CA ARG A 88 15.82 10.85 2.88
C ARG A 88 14.78 10.69 3.98
N GLY A 89 15.26 10.60 5.22
CA GLY A 89 14.40 10.40 6.40
C GLY A 89 13.30 11.45 6.55
N GLU A 90 13.53 12.68 6.08
CA GLU A 90 12.57 13.79 6.12
C GLU A 90 11.30 13.48 5.34
N PHE A 91 11.38 12.65 4.30
CA PHE A 91 10.23 12.29 3.46
C PHE A 91 9.55 11.00 3.91
N TYR A 92 10.28 9.92 4.09
CA TYR A 92 9.66 8.62 4.38
C TYR A 92 9.26 8.46 5.87
N SER A 93 9.78 9.29 6.78
CA SER A 93 9.38 9.29 8.19
C SER A 93 8.34 10.37 8.52
N ALA A 94 7.94 11.19 7.55
CA ALA A 94 6.92 12.21 7.75
C ALA A 94 5.56 11.54 8.03
N TYR A 95 4.89 11.99 9.09
CA TYR A 95 3.50 11.65 9.37
C TYR A 95 2.57 12.63 8.66
N THR A 96 1.26 12.42 8.71
CA THR A 96 0.30 13.34 8.07
C THR A 96 0.50 14.76 8.60
N PRO A 97 0.84 15.73 7.73
CA PRO A 97 1.22 17.09 8.14
C PRO A 97 -0.03 17.95 8.37
N TYR A 98 -0.66 17.85 9.54
CA TYR A 98 -1.83 18.65 9.89
C TYR A 98 -1.48 20.09 10.30
N GLN A 99 -0.27 20.35 10.77
CA GLN A 99 0.19 21.64 11.26
C GLN A 99 1.69 21.83 11.01
N ALA A 100 2.20 23.02 11.27
CA ALA A 100 3.64 23.29 11.16
C ALA A 100 4.41 22.55 12.26
N GLU A 101 5.28 21.63 11.82
CA GLU A 101 6.12 20.76 12.65
C GLU A 101 7.52 20.66 12.05
N ALA A 102 8.38 19.78 12.55
CA ALA A 102 9.73 19.55 12.03
C ALA A 102 9.75 19.21 10.53
N SER A 103 8.72 18.49 10.04
CA SER A 103 8.54 18.12 8.63
C SER A 103 7.57 19.05 7.87
N GLN A 104 7.41 20.30 8.30
CA GLN A 104 6.45 21.24 7.70
C GLN A 104 6.68 21.52 6.21
N GLY A 105 7.89 21.32 5.69
CA GLY A 105 8.18 21.39 4.25
C GLY A 105 7.34 20.43 3.41
N THR A 106 6.84 19.35 4.00
CA THR A 106 5.91 18.43 3.35
C THR A 106 4.57 19.10 3.00
N LEU A 107 4.08 20.03 3.81
CA LEU A 107 2.89 20.83 3.50
C LEU A 107 3.08 21.63 2.22
N GLN A 108 4.19 22.35 2.10
CA GLN A 108 4.52 23.10 0.90
C GLN A 108 4.64 22.18 -0.32
N LEU A 109 5.32 21.04 -0.17
CA LEU A 109 5.46 20.04 -1.23
C LEU A 109 4.09 19.57 -1.75
N VAL A 110 3.13 19.31 -0.86
CA VAL A 110 1.77 18.90 -1.23
C VAL A 110 1.08 20.00 -2.05
N TYR A 111 1.14 21.24 -1.64
CA TYR A 111 0.56 22.36 -2.40
C TYR A 111 1.23 22.57 -3.75
N GLU A 112 2.54 22.51 -3.81
CA GLU A 112 3.30 22.64 -5.06
C GLU A 112 2.96 21.48 -6.03
N PHE A 113 2.85 20.24 -5.54
CA PHE A 113 2.42 19.09 -6.32
C PHE A 113 1.03 19.31 -6.95
N GLN A 114 0.05 19.75 -6.15
CA GLN A 114 -1.30 20.04 -6.64
C GLN A 114 -1.28 21.13 -7.73
N THR A 115 -0.49 22.18 -7.54
CA THR A 115 -0.34 23.26 -8.52
C THR A 115 0.30 22.76 -9.81
N MET A 116 1.36 21.96 -9.71
CA MET A 116 2.05 21.40 -10.88
C MET A 116 1.14 20.45 -11.68
N ILE A 117 0.42 19.56 -11.00
CA ILE A 117 -0.50 18.62 -11.68
C ILE A 117 -1.66 19.36 -12.33
N ALA A 118 -2.28 20.32 -11.66
CA ALA A 118 -3.33 21.15 -12.24
C ALA A 118 -2.83 21.88 -13.50
N GLY A 119 -1.63 22.50 -13.43
CA GLY A 119 -1.03 23.17 -14.59
C GLY A 119 -0.68 22.22 -15.74
N LEU A 120 -0.15 21.02 -15.42
CA LEU A 120 0.22 20.04 -16.43
C LEU A 120 -0.99 19.44 -17.17
N THR A 121 -2.09 19.22 -16.45
CA THR A 121 -3.31 18.62 -16.98
C THR A 121 -4.32 19.63 -17.51
N GLY A 122 -4.12 20.93 -17.24
CA GLY A 122 -5.07 21.99 -17.61
C GLY A 122 -6.35 21.97 -16.79
N MET A 123 -6.35 21.34 -15.63
CA MET A 123 -7.49 21.29 -14.70
C MET A 123 -7.49 22.49 -13.75
N ASP A 124 -8.67 22.88 -13.28
CA ASP A 124 -8.80 24.00 -12.33
C ASP A 124 -8.19 23.66 -10.96
N VAL A 125 -8.29 22.40 -10.57
CA VAL A 125 -7.79 21.90 -9.29
C VAL A 125 -7.27 20.46 -9.42
N ALA A 126 -6.33 20.10 -8.55
CA ALA A 126 -5.91 18.73 -8.33
C ALA A 126 -5.90 18.43 -6.83
N ASN A 127 -6.12 17.16 -6.46
CA ASN A 127 -5.89 16.73 -5.08
C ASN A 127 -4.39 16.44 -4.85
N ALA A 128 -4.04 16.11 -3.61
CA ALA A 128 -2.67 15.78 -3.24
C ALA A 128 -2.26 14.34 -3.63
N SER A 129 -2.99 13.72 -4.53
CA SER A 129 -2.86 12.34 -4.99
C SER A 129 -3.74 11.35 -4.24
N LEU A 130 -4.05 10.25 -4.92
CA LEU A 130 -4.67 9.05 -4.35
C LEU A 130 -3.68 7.90 -4.46
N TYR A 131 -3.95 6.80 -3.76
CA TYR A 131 -2.99 5.72 -3.59
C TYR A 131 -2.58 5.08 -4.92
N ASP A 132 -3.54 4.82 -5.81
CA ASP A 132 -3.31 4.31 -7.15
C ASP A 132 -4.35 4.82 -8.15
N GLY A 133 -4.15 4.53 -9.45
CA GLY A 133 -5.05 4.99 -10.51
C GLY A 133 -6.44 4.37 -10.43
N ALA A 134 -6.57 3.10 -10.04
CA ALA A 134 -7.86 2.43 -9.89
C ALA A 134 -8.67 3.04 -8.74
N SER A 135 -8.04 3.29 -7.59
CA SER A 135 -8.66 4.03 -6.48
C SER A 135 -9.06 5.44 -6.91
N GLY A 136 -8.21 6.13 -7.68
CA GLY A 136 -8.52 7.44 -8.25
C GLY A 136 -9.75 7.43 -9.12
N LEU A 137 -9.90 6.43 -9.98
CA LEU A 137 -11.08 6.26 -10.83
C LEU A 137 -12.34 5.98 -10.00
N ALA A 138 -12.26 5.08 -9.01
CA ALA A 138 -13.37 4.76 -8.12
C ALA A 138 -13.86 5.99 -7.34
N GLU A 139 -12.94 6.77 -6.77
CA GLU A 139 -13.27 8.00 -6.05
C GLU A 139 -13.86 9.08 -6.98
N ALA A 140 -13.36 9.21 -8.22
CA ALA A 140 -13.92 10.10 -9.21
C ALA A 140 -15.36 9.74 -9.56
N VAL A 141 -15.67 8.46 -9.74
CA VAL A 141 -17.03 7.94 -9.98
C VAL A 141 -17.95 8.27 -8.81
N LEU A 142 -17.53 8.00 -7.58
CA LEU A 142 -18.30 8.31 -6.38
C LEU A 142 -18.53 9.80 -6.23
N MET A 143 -17.53 10.61 -6.49
CA MET A 143 -17.62 12.08 -6.47
C MET A 143 -18.60 12.58 -7.52
N ALA A 144 -18.52 12.10 -8.76
CA ALA A 144 -19.42 12.50 -9.85
C ALA A 144 -20.90 12.22 -9.50
N VAL A 145 -21.19 11.05 -8.92
CA VAL A 145 -22.55 10.68 -8.50
C VAL A 145 -23.03 11.53 -7.34
N ARG A 146 -22.19 11.79 -6.34
CA ARG A 146 -22.58 12.53 -5.12
C ARG A 146 -22.68 14.03 -5.32
N ALA A 147 -21.77 14.61 -6.11
CA ALA A 147 -21.73 16.06 -6.36
C ALA A 147 -22.80 16.52 -7.35
N ASN A 148 -23.22 15.68 -8.29
CA ASN A 148 -24.20 16.04 -9.32
C ASN A 148 -25.64 15.96 -8.78
N ARG A 149 -26.06 16.97 -8.03
CA ARG A 149 -27.41 17.06 -7.46
C ARG A 149 -28.53 17.21 -8.50
N LYS A 150 -28.20 17.58 -9.74
CA LYS A 150 -29.18 17.77 -10.83
C LYS A 150 -29.57 16.45 -11.51
N SER A 151 -28.78 15.43 -11.40
CA SER A 151 -29.04 14.12 -11.99
C SER A 151 -29.35 13.08 -10.92
N LYS A 152 -30.41 12.29 -11.14
CA LYS A 152 -30.72 11.10 -10.35
C LYS A 152 -30.09 9.83 -10.91
N SER A 153 -29.45 9.92 -12.07
CA SER A 153 -28.78 8.79 -12.71
C SER A 153 -27.53 8.38 -11.91
N LYS A 154 -27.40 7.09 -11.70
CA LYS A 154 -26.17 6.47 -11.18
C LYS A 154 -25.40 5.73 -12.27
N ARG A 155 -25.77 5.95 -13.54
CA ARG A 155 -25.12 5.32 -14.68
C ARG A 155 -23.80 6.03 -14.96
N ILE A 156 -22.73 5.27 -15.02
CA ILE A 156 -21.39 5.72 -15.39
C ILE A 156 -21.06 5.11 -16.75
N LEU A 157 -20.55 5.92 -17.66
CA LEU A 157 -20.05 5.46 -18.95
C LEU A 157 -18.55 5.27 -18.83
N MET A 158 -18.11 4.04 -19.03
CA MET A 158 -16.70 3.66 -18.96
C MET A 158 -16.22 3.29 -20.38
N PRO A 159 -15.21 3.98 -20.93
CA PRO A 159 -14.63 3.60 -22.23
C PRO A 159 -13.92 2.25 -22.13
N ALA A 160 -14.04 1.43 -23.18
CA ALA A 160 -13.33 0.15 -23.25
C ALA A 160 -11.79 0.31 -23.37
N THR A 161 -11.31 1.54 -23.53
CA THR A 161 -9.88 1.89 -23.60
C THR A 161 -9.23 2.14 -22.23
N VAL A 162 -10.01 2.12 -21.15
CA VAL A 162 -9.45 2.16 -19.79
C VAL A 162 -8.66 0.88 -19.55
N HIS A 163 -7.55 0.99 -18.82
CA HIS A 163 -6.72 -0.17 -18.49
C HIS A 163 -7.57 -1.26 -17.81
N PRO A 164 -7.48 -2.52 -18.24
CA PRO A 164 -8.37 -3.60 -17.76
C PRO A 164 -8.28 -3.86 -16.26
N ASP A 165 -7.16 -3.54 -15.62
CA ASP A 165 -6.96 -3.73 -14.17
C ASP A 165 -7.64 -2.63 -13.33
N TYR A 166 -8.14 -1.57 -13.93
CA TYR A 166 -8.88 -0.50 -13.27
C TYR A 166 -10.37 -0.85 -13.16
#